data_59fc719d1b72e351349ab306c2938ec0
#
_entry.id   59fc719d1b72e351349ab306c2938ec0
#
_cell.length_a   1.000
_cell.length_b   1.000
_cell.length_c   1.000
_cell.angle_alpha   90.00
_cell.angle_beta   90.00
_cell.angle_gamma   90.00
#
_symmetry.space_group_name_H-M   'P 1'
#
loop_
_entity.id
_entity.type
_entity.pdbx_description
1 polymer ?
#
loop_
_entity_poly.entity_id
_entity_poly.type
_entity_poly.pdbx_seq_one_letter_code
_entity_poly.pdbx_strand_id
1 'polypeptide(L)'
;MSDFLLELLSEEIPARMQRKARGDLERLFTAELKEAGLAAEKIQTYSTPRRLVLIARDLPRETEAVREERKGPKADAPDQAIDGFLRSTGLKRKDLETRDVKGKPTLFAVIDKPGRKTVDVLGEAIPAIIRAFPWPKSMRWGEASQSTESMRWVRPLQGIIAILGDNVVKCEIDGIKSGRQTVGHRFHHDGMIEIDGVYDYADKLREAYVIVDQKEREGIIRERANALAAEVELTRKQDPGLVEENAGLTEWPVPLLGSFDEAFLAVAPEAITLAMRSHQKYFACLKAEYELSPHFICVANLEPNDGGANVIAGNEKVLAARLSDARFFWEQDQKTPLADHAKKLD
;
A
#
# COMPACT_ATOMS: atom_id res chain seq x y z
N MET A 1 20.60 -0.60 17.53
CA MET A 1 19.40 -1.00 16.80
C MET A 1 18.35 0.07 16.99
N SER A 2 17.54 0.35 15.99
CA SER A 2 16.44 1.32 16.07
C SER A 2 15.31 0.89 15.13
N ASP A 3 14.08 1.14 15.53
CA ASP A 3 12.91 0.90 14.69
C ASP A 3 12.71 2.05 13.71
N PHE A 4 12.24 1.74 12.52
CA PHE A 4 11.97 2.71 11.49
C PHE A 4 10.50 2.68 11.09
N LEU A 5 9.90 3.87 10.97
CA LEU A 5 8.55 4.09 10.47
C LEU A 5 8.63 4.91 9.17
N LEU A 6 7.98 4.41 8.13
CA LEU A 6 7.68 5.15 6.91
C LEU A 6 6.17 5.16 6.69
N GLU A 7 5.57 6.34 6.59
CA GLU A 7 4.22 6.53 6.07
C GLU A 7 4.29 7.36 4.79
N LEU A 8 3.65 6.89 3.74
CA LEU A 8 3.40 7.62 2.50
C LEU A 8 1.90 7.95 2.46
N LEU A 9 1.55 9.18 2.86
CA LEU A 9 0.19 9.69 2.84
C LEU A 9 -0.16 10.20 1.45
N SER A 10 -1.27 9.74 0.88
CA SER A 10 -1.74 10.17 -0.44
C SER A 10 -3.25 10.36 -0.48
N GLU A 11 -3.79 10.78 -1.61
CA GLU A 11 -5.21 10.60 -1.92
C GLU A 11 -5.51 9.10 -2.15
N GLU A 12 -6.79 8.75 -2.26
CA GLU A 12 -7.28 7.38 -2.12
C GLU A 12 -6.65 6.37 -3.09
N ILE A 13 -5.89 5.45 -2.53
CA ILE A 13 -5.28 4.32 -3.23
C ILE A 13 -6.37 3.27 -3.52
N PRO A 14 -6.63 2.89 -4.78
CA PRO A 14 -7.63 1.88 -5.09
C PRO A 14 -7.41 0.57 -4.31
N ALA A 15 -8.45 0.06 -3.66
CA ALA A 15 -8.36 -1.12 -2.78
C ALA A 15 -7.63 -2.31 -3.44
N ARG A 16 -7.96 -2.61 -4.71
CA ARG A 16 -7.34 -3.70 -5.50
C ARG A 16 -5.83 -3.56 -5.73
N MET A 17 -5.27 -2.35 -5.55
CA MET A 17 -3.83 -2.11 -5.73
C MET A 17 -3.06 -2.23 -4.41
N GLN A 18 -3.72 -2.13 -3.27
CA GLN A 18 -3.08 -1.99 -1.96
C GLN A 18 -2.27 -3.23 -1.57
N ARG A 19 -2.78 -4.44 -1.80
CA ARG A 19 -2.04 -5.69 -1.51
C ARG A 19 -0.70 -5.74 -2.25
N LYS A 20 -0.73 -5.47 -3.56
CA LYS A 20 0.48 -5.45 -4.37
C LYS A 20 1.42 -4.33 -3.94
N ALA A 21 0.88 -3.15 -3.64
CA ALA A 21 1.67 -1.99 -3.21
C ALA A 21 2.42 -2.27 -1.90
N ARG A 22 1.82 -2.96 -0.92
CA ARG A 22 2.52 -3.39 0.30
C ARG A 22 3.72 -4.28 -0.01
N GLY A 23 3.53 -5.30 -0.87
CA GLY A 23 4.62 -6.19 -1.27
C GLY A 23 5.71 -5.48 -2.09
N ASP A 24 5.33 -4.54 -2.96
CA ASP A 24 6.30 -3.75 -3.73
C ASP A 24 7.09 -2.81 -2.81
N LEU A 25 6.45 -2.19 -1.80
CA LEU A 25 7.14 -1.35 -0.81
C LEU A 25 8.17 -2.16 -0.02
N GLU A 26 7.77 -3.32 0.51
CA GLU A 26 8.67 -4.22 1.24
C GLU A 26 9.86 -4.66 0.39
N ARG A 27 9.59 -5.07 -0.84
CA ARG A 27 10.62 -5.52 -1.79
C ARG A 27 11.62 -4.42 -2.14
N LEU A 28 11.14 -3.22 -2.46
CA LEU A 28 11.98 -2.07 -2.80
C LEU A 28 12.82 -1.63 -1.61
N PHE A 29 12.20 -1.52 -0.44
CA PHE A 29 12.89 -1.14 0.78
C PHE A 29 13.98 -2.17 1.15
N THR A 30 13.67 -3.45 1.08
CA THR A 30 14.65 -4.53 1.32
C THR A 30 15.82 -4.48 0.33
N ALA A 31 15.55 -4.14 -0.94
CA ALA A 31 16.59 -4.02 -1.96
C ALA A 31 17.55 -2.86 -1.65
N GLU A 32 17.03 -1.69 -1.32
CA GLU A 32 17.83 -0.51 -0.94
C GLU A 32 18.69 -0.78 0.30
N LEU A 33 18.10 -1.39 1.34
CA LEU A 33 18.86 -1.77 2.54
C LEU A 33 20.00 -2.75 2.20
N LYS A 34 19.70 -3.77 1.39
CA LYS A 34 20.69 -4.78 1.00
C LYS A 34 21.83 -4.18 0.19
N GLU A 35 21.53 -3.26 -0.72
CA GLU A 35 22.56 -2.55 -1.50
C GLU A 35 23.49 -1.73 -0.60
N ALA A 36 22.92 -1.14 0.47
CA ALA A 36 23.70 -0.41 1.47
C ALA A 36 24.41 -1.32 2.51
N GLY A 37 24.22 -2.63 2.47
CA GLY A 37 24.78 -3.55 3.47
C GLY A 37 24.03 -3.54 4.81
N LEU A 38 22.75 -3.16 4.79
CA LEU A 38 21.86 -3.16 5.96
C LEU A 38 20.83 -4.28 5.87
N ALA A 39 20.32 -4.70 7.02
CA ALA A 39 19.17 -5.59 7.13
C ALA A 39 18.33 -5.20 8.34
N ALA A 40 17.02 -5.33 8.22
CA ALA A 40 16.08 -5.26 9.34
C ALA A 40 15.79 -6.67 9.84
N GLU A 41 15.54 -6.82 11.14
CA GLU A 41 15.14 -8.12 11.69
C GLU A 41 13.73 -8.50 11.19
N LYS A 42 12.82 -7.53 11.15
CA LYS A 42 11.45 -7.73 10.70
C LYS A 42 10.94 -6.51 9.95
N ILE A 43 10.26 -6.76 8.83
CA ILE A 43 9.54 -5.72 8.08
C ILE A 43 8.05 -6.05 8.10
N GLN A 44 7.22 -5.04 8.34
CA GLN A 44 5.77 -5.12 8.31
C GLN A 44 5.22 -3.98 7.44
N THR A 45 4.25 -4.29 6.60
CA THR A 45 3.62 -3.30 5.72
C THR A 45 2.13 -3.26 5.92
N TYR A 46 1.59 -2.04 5.92
CA TYR A 46 0.17 -1.78 6.07
C TYR A 46 -0.31 -0.84 4.97
N SER A 47 -1.61 -0.85 4.73
CA SER A 47 -2.25 0.12 3.84
C SER A 47 -3.63 0.48 4.34
N THR A 48 -4.00 1.74 4.17
CA THR A 48 -5.36 2.24 4.24
C THR A 48 -5.74 2.82 2.87
N PRO A 49 -6.97 3.30 2.65
CA PRO A 49 -7.28 4.06 1.44
C PRO A 49 -6.29 5.21 1.17
N ARG A 50 -5.75 5.84 2.20
CA ARG A 50 -4.92 7.04 2.07
C ARG A 50 -3.45 6.85 2.44
N ARG A 51 -3.05 5.66 2.91
CA ARG A 51 -1.70 5.42 3.45
C ARG A 51 -1.09 4.14 2.91
N LEU A 52 0.19 4.22 2.64
CA LEU A 52 1.05 3.06 2.50
C LEU A 52 2.13 3.17 3.56
N VAL A 53 2.24 2.15 4.43
CA VAL A 53 3.06 2.19 5.64
C VAL A 53 4.04 1.03 5.66
N LEU A 54 5.25 1.30 6.13
CA LEU A 54 6.26 0.29 6.42
C LEU A 54 6.86 0.53 7.80
N ILE A 55 6.95 -0.55 8.58
CA ILE A 55 7.66 -0.58 9.85
C ILE A 55 8.78 -1.61 9.73
N ALA A 56 10.02 -1.17 9.93
CA ALA A 56 11.17 -2.03 10.00
C ALA A 56 11.75 -2.03 11.44
N ARG A 57 11.91 -3.22 12.00
CA ARG A 57 12.40 -3.40 13.36
C ARG A 57 13.89 -3.68 13.38
N ASP A 58 14.53 -3.16 14.42
CA ASP A 58 15.93 -3.45 14.76
C ASP A 58 16.95 -3.19 13.64
N LEU A 59 16.82 -2.04 12.96
CA LEU A 59 17.84 -1.59 12.02
C LEU A 59 19.14 -1.22 12.74
N PRO A 60 20.32 -1.63 12.23
CA PRO A 60 21.62 -1.15 12.71
C PRO A 60 21.69 0.38 12.59
N ARG A 61 22.46 1.04 13.46
CA ARG A 61 22.63 2.50 13.41
C ARG A 61 23.49 2.98 12.25
N GLU A 62 24.38 2.10 11.78
CA GLU A 62 25.29 2.34 10.66
C GLU A 62 25.60 1.04 9.94
N THR A 63 26.06 1.14 8.70
CA THR A 63 26.59 0.00 7.93
C THR A 63 27.96 -0.39 8.46
N GLU A 64 28.34 -1.63 8.27
CA GLU A 64 29.71 -2.07 8.60
C GLU A 64 30.72 -1.34 7.72
N ALA A 65 31.88 -0.99 8.31
CA ALA A 65 33.01 -0.51 7.52
C ALA A 65 33.55 -1.66 6.67
N VAL A 66 33.66 -1.45 5.38
CA VAL A 66 34.15 -2.48 4.44
C VAL A 66 35.56 -2.13 4.03
N ARG A 67 36.48 -3.05 4.27
CA ARG A 67 37.84 -3.00 3.73
C ARG A 67 37.90 -3.88 2.48
N GLU A 68 37.91 -3.24 1.32
CA GLU A 68 38.00 -3.90 0.03
C GLU A 68 39.46 -3.94 -0.43
N GLU A 69 40.00 -5.14 -0.64
CA GLU A 69 41.30 -5.32 -1.20
C GLU A 69 41.22 -5.74 -2.68
N ARG A 70 41.80 -4.92 -3.57
CA ARG A 70 41.92 -5.27 -5.00
C ARG A 70 43.36 -5.52 -5.36
N LYS A 71 43.63 -6.71 -5.90
CA LYS A 71 44.94 -7.02 -6.46
C LYS A 71 45.10 -6.31 -7.79
N GLY A 72 46.18 -5.56 -7.90
CA GLY A 72 46.57 -4.81 -9.09
C GLY A 72 47.67 -5.46 -9.91
N PRO A 73 48.26 -4.71 -10.83
CA PRO A 73 49.42 -5.14 -11.63
C PRO A 73 50.67 -5.29 -10.74
N LYS A 74 51.75 -5.85 -11.32
CA LYS A 74 53.06 -5.89 -10.68
C LYS A 74 53.57 -4.50 -10.45
N ALA A 75 54.44 -4.28 -9.45
CA ALA A 75 55.02 -2.96 -9.16
C ALA A 75 55.91 -2.44 -10.27
N ASP A 76 56.47 -3.35 -11.09
CA ASP A 76 57.32 -3.06 -12.26
C ASP A 76 56.53 -3.05 -13.58
N ALA A 77 55.20 -3.06 -13.55
CA ALA A 77 54.36 -3.03 -14.73
C ALA A 77 54.44 -1.64 -15.45
N PRO A 78 54.15 -1.57 -16.75
CA PRO A 78 54.10 -0.31 -17.49
C PRO A 78 53.15 0.69 -16.83
N ASP A 79 53.52 1.98 -16.84
CA ASP A 79 52.70 3.03 -16.20
C ASP A 79 51.25 3.06 -16.69
N GLN A 80 51.03 2.74 -17.97
CA GLN A 80 49.68 2.63 -18.53
C GLN A 80 48.81 1.62 -17.79
N ALA A 81 49.36 0.49 -17.34
CA ALA A 81 48.61 -0.55 -16.58
C ALA A 81 48.37 -0.08 -15.14
N ILE A 82 49.33 0.60 -14.53
CA ILE A 82 49.21 1.18 -13.19
C ILE A 82 48.18 2.30 -13.21
N ASP A 83 48.20 3.19 -14.19
CA ASP A 83 47.23 4.28 -14.34
C ASP A 83 45.78 3.75 -14.60
N GLY A 84 45.67 2.66 -15.36
CA GLY A 84 44.39 1.95 -15.53
C GLY A 84 43.82 1.44 -14.20
N PHE A 85 44.69 0.84 -13.38
CA PHE A 85 44.33 0.35 -12.07
C PHE A 85 43.96 1.47 -11.09
N LEU A 86 44.72 2.56 -11.08
CA LEU A 86 44.43 3.77 -10.28
C LEU A 86 43.11 4.39 -10.65
N ARG A 87 42.78 4.51 -11.94
CA ARG A 87 41.46 4.98 -12.43
C ARG A 87 40.31 4.06 -11.97
N SER A 88 40.53 2.76 -11.98
CA SER A 88 39.50 1.80 -11.59
C SER A 88 39.22 1.75 -10.08
N THR A 89 40.22 2.16 -9.27
CA THR A 89 40.15 2.15 -7.80
C THR A 89 39.90 3.51 -7.19
N GLY A 90 40.10 4.61 -7.96
CA GLY A 90 39.98 5.98 -7.47
C GLY A 90 41.13 6.40 -6.54
N LEU A 91 42.18 5.57 -6.39
CA LEU A 91 43.32 5.82 -5.51
C LEU A 91 44.44 6.51 -6.25
N LYS A 92 45.35 7.15 -5.49
CA LYS A 92 46.62 7.68 -5.99
C LYS A 92 47.74 6.63 -5.81
N ARG A 93 48.79 6.69 -6.62
CA ARG A 93 49.89 5.71 -6.57
C ARG A 93 50.54 5.58 -5.18
N LYS A 94 50.58 6.63 -4.38
CA LYS A 94 51.09 6.64 -3.02
C LYS A 94 50.18 5.85 -2.02
N ASP A 95 48.93 5.63 -2.38
CA ASP A 95 47.93 4.96 -1.53
C ASP A 95 47.90 3.44 -1.82
N LEU A 96 48.71 2.96 -2.78
CA LEU A 96 48.83 1.53 -3.07
C LEU A 96 49.84 0.84 -2.15
N GLU A 97 49.48 -0.33 -1.67
CA GLU A 97 50.42 -1.18 -0.94
C GLU A 97 51.12 -2.13 -1.91
N THR A 98 52.46 -2.29 -1.70
CA THR A 98 53.20 -3.30 -2.44
C THR A 98 53.40 -4.52 -1.58
N ARG A 99 52.89 -5.67 -2.04
CA ARG A 99 53.01 -6.96 -1.31
C ARG A 99 53.69 -7.99 -2.22
N ASP A 100 54.48 -8.87 -1.64
CA ASP A 100 55.06 -10.00 -2.37
C ASP A 100 53.97 -11.07 -2.67
N VAL A 101 53.84 -11.42 -3.92
CA VAL A 101 52.95 -12.50 -4.39
C VAL A 101 53.76 -13.51 -5.19
N LYS A 102 54.15 -14.57 -4.55
CA LYS A 102 55.00 -15.64 -5.14
C LYS A 102 56.34 -15.12 -5.69
N GLY A 103 57.04 -14.34 -4.89
CA GLY A 103 58.34 -13.77 -5.25
C GLY A 103 58.27 -12.56 -6.23
N LYS A 104 57.11 -11.97 -6.43
CA LYS A 104 56.91 -10.81 -7.31
C LYS A 104 56.18 -9.71 -6.58
N PRO A 105 56.79 -8.49 -6.52
CA PRO A 105 56.14 -7.35 -5.90
C PRO A 105 54.90 -6.95 -6.74
N THR A 106 53.75 -6.98 -6.09
CA THR A 106 52.44 -6.74 -6.72
C THR A 106 51.75 -5.59 -5.98
N LEU A 107 51.13 -4.69 -6.71
CA LEU A 107 50.37 -3.58 -6.12
C LEU A 107 49.00 -4.05 -5.64
N PHE A 108 48.60 -3.54 -4.49
CA PHE A 108 47.27 -3.76 -3.91
C PHE A 108 46.63 -2.42 -3.58
N ALA A 109 45.37 -2.28 -3.98
CA ALA A 109 44.52 -1.19 -3.54
C ALA A 109 43.75 -1.64 -2.31
N VAL A 110 43.99 -1.00 -1.18
CA VAL A 110 43.22 -1.19 0.06
C VAL A 110 42.28 0.01 0.16
N ILE A 111 40.98 -0.24 -0.02
CA ILE A 111 39.94 0.78 0.00
C ILE A 111 39.16 0.60 1.29
N ASP A 112 39.41 1.46 2.27
CA ASP A 112 38.62 1.52 3.49
C ASP A 112 37.39 2.39 3.24
N LYS A 113 36.23 1.77 3.15
CA LYS A 113 34.93 2.43 3.09
C LYS A 113 34.38 2.54 4.50
N PRO A 114 34.35 3.73 5.11
CA PRO A 114 33.78 3.90 6.44
C PRO A 114 32.27 3.55 6.40
N GLY A 115 31.76 3.07 7.52
CA GLY A 115 30.32 2.83 7.66
C GLY A 115 29.52 4.11 7.44
N ARG A 116 28.35 3.96 6.83
CA ARG A 116 27.38 5.06 6.61
C ARG A 116 26.32 5.00 7.69
N LYS A 117 25.89 6.15 8.18
CA LYS A 117 24.75 6.20 9.12
C LYS A 117 23.47 5.74 8.43
N THR A 118 22.70 4.89 9.10
CA THR A 118 21.43 4.37 8.54
C THR A 118 20.44 5.48 8.23
N VAL A 119 20.44 6.57 9.01
CA VAL A 119 19.59 7.75 8.72
C VAL A 119 19.90 8.38 7.35
N ASP A 120 21.18 8.42 6.94
CA ASP A 120 21.59 8.98 5.67
C ASP A 120 21.22 8.02 4.51
N VAL A 121 21.43 6.73 4.71
CA VAL A 121 21.01 5.69 3.74
C VAL A 121 19.50 5.75 3.50
N LEU A 122 18.69 5.83 4.56
CA LEU A 122 17.23 5.93 4.45
C LEU A 122 16.79 7.23 3.76
N GLY A 123 17.49 8.35 4.03
CA GLY A 123 17.23 9.63 3.39
C GLY A 123 17.37 9.59 1.87
N GLU A 124 18.32 8.80 1.34
CA GLU A 124 18.50 8.55 -0.08
C GLU A 124 17.53 7.50 -0.64
N ALA A 125 17.31 6.44 0.13
CA ALA A 125 16.46 5.30 -0.28
C ALA A 125 14.99 5.69 -0.47
N ILE A 126 14.41 6.52 0.42
CA ILE A 126 12.99 6.87 0.35
C ILE A 126 12.61 7.53 -0.98
N PRO A 127 13.28 8.60 -1.45
CA PRO A 127 12.99 9.17 -2.76
C PRO A 127 13.23 8.19 -3.92
N ALA A 128 14.25 7.34 -3.84
CA ALA A 128 14.53 6.31 -4.83
C ALA A 128 13.37 5.29 -4.93
N ILE A 129 12.89 4.78 -3.79
CA ILE A 129 11.74 3.88 -3.71
C ILE A 129 10.50 4.53 -4.31
N ILE A 130 10.19 5.77 -3.96
CA ILE A 130 9.01 6.49 -4.48
C ILE A 130 9.09 6.63 -6.00
N ARG A 131 10.25 7.00 -6.56
CA ARG A 131 10.45 7.12 -8.02
C ARG A 131 10.36 5.80 -8.76
N ALA A 132 10.90 4.73 -8.17
CA ALA A 132 10.92 3.38 -8.75
C ALA A 132 9.63 2.59 -8.52
N PHE A 133 8.62 3.17 -7.84
CA PHE A 133 7.43 2.42 -7.42
C PHE A 133 6.59 1.96 -8.62
N PRO A 134 6.33 0.64 -8.78
CA PRO A 134 5.74 0.08 -10.01
C PRO A 134 4.20 0.13 -9.98
N TRP A 135 3.62 1.32 -9.86
CA TRP A 135 2.18 1.47 -9.94
C TRP A 135 1.64 1.05 -11.32
N PRO A 136 0.63 0.18 -11.40
CA PRO A 136 0.04 -0.22 -12.69
C PRO A 136 -0.66 0.94 -13.41
N LYS A 137 -1.15 1.91 -12.64
CA LYS A 137 -1.67 3.21 -13.10
C LYS A 137 -1.16 4.29 -12.16
N SER A 138 -0.66 5.35 -12.73
CA SER A 138 -0.12 6.49 -11.99
C SER A 138 -0.46 7.79 -12.70
N MET A 139 -0.38 8.89 -11.97
CA MET A 139 -0.63 10.24 -12.46
C MET A 139 0.47 11.19 -12.03
N ARG A 140 0.53 12.34 -12.64
CA ARG A 140 1.26 13.52 -12.19
C ARG A 140 0.26 14.56 -11.70
N TRP A 141 0.68 15.46 -10.84
CA TRP A 141 -0.19 16.50 -10.30
C TRP A 141 0.61 17.77 -9.96
N GLY A 142 -0.11 18.87 -9.70
CA GLY A 142 0.44 20.14 -9.31
C GLY A 142 1.27 20.83 -10.42
N GLU A 143 1.99 21.86 -10.05
CA GLU A 143 2.83 22.65 -10.98
C GLU A 143 3.98 21.84 -11.56
N ALA A 144 4.55 20.91 -10.77
CA ALA A 144 5.61 20.00 -11.22
C ALA A 144 5.18 19.09 -12.38
N SER A 145 3.86 18.91 -12.60
CA SER A 145 3.33 18.03 -13.66
C SER A 145 3.69 18.44 -15.09
N GLN A 146 4.22 19.64 -15.29
CA GLN A 146 4.65 20.16 -16.59
C GLN A 146 5.95 19.52 -17.08
N SER A 147 6.73 18.88 -16.21
CA SER A 147 7.96 18.18 -16.57
C SER A 147 7.74 16.69 -16.75
N THR A 148 8.44 16.09 -17.72
CA THR A 148 8.49 14.62 -17.88
C THR A 148 9.20 13.93 -16.72
N GLU A 149 10.06 14.64 -16.01
CA GLU A 149 10.84 14.17 -14.86
C GLU A 149 10.07 14.23 -13.54
N SER A 150 8.86 14.84 -13.52
CA SER A 150 8.04 14.94 -12.33
C SER A 150 7.63 13.57 -11.81
N MET A 151 7.54 13.47 -10.48
CA MET A 151 7.12 12.26 -9.77
C MET A 151 5.79 11.72 -10.28
N ARG A 152 5.69 10.42 -10.34
CA ARG A 152 4.44 9.70 -10.65
C ARG A 152 4.03 8.84 -9.45
N TRP A 153 2.78 8.98 -9.03
CA TRP A 153 2.21 8.18 -7.96
C TRP A 153 0.80 7.74 -8.35
N VAL A 154 0.23 6.76 -7.63
CA VAL A 154 -1.13 6.27 -7.94
C VAL A 154 -2.20 7.36 -7.77
N ARG A 155 -2.03 8.21 -6.77
CA ARG A 155 -2.81 9.41 -6.46
C ARG A 155 -1.86 10.45 -5.86
N PRO A 156 -2.21 11.74 -5.81
CA PRO A 156 -1.33 12.76 -5.24
C PRO A 156 -0.78 12.38 -3.87
N LEU A 157 0.55 12.31 -3.76
CA LEU A 157 1.24 12.16 -2.49
C LEU A 157 1.15 13.48 -1.73
N GLN A 158 0.78 13.45 -0.46
CA GLN A 158 0.50 14.62 0.37
C GLN A 158 1.51 14.81 1.50
N GLY A 159 2.10 13.72 1.99
CA GLY A 159 3.02 13.77 3.11
C GLY A 159 3.87 12.51 3.24
N ILE A 160 4.97 12.66 3.96
CA ILE A 160 5.90 11.58 4.27
C ILE A 160 6.23 11.65 5.75
N ILE A 161 5.89 10.61 6.53
CA ILE A 161 6.53 10.37 7.82
C ILE A 161 7.72 9.45 7.60
N ALA A 162 8.88 9.84 8.11
CA ALA A 162 10.06 8.99 8.13
C ALA A 162 10.81 9.18 9.44
N ILE A 163 10.73 8.21 10.35
CA ILE A 163 11.28 8.30 11.70
C ILE A 163 12.11 7.05 11.99
N LEU A 164 13.38 7.25 12.36
CA LEU A 164 14.29 6.20 12.84
C LEU A 164 14.57 6.41 14.34
N GLY A 165 14.04 5.52 15.18
CA GLY A 165 13.98 5.77 16.63
C GLY A 165 13.18 7.03 16.90
N ASP A 166 13.82 8.04 17.49
CA ASP A 166 13.21 9.36 17.81
C ASP A 166 13.56 10.45 16.78
N ASN A 167 14.30 10.11 15.72
CA ASN A 167 14.86 11.08 14.79
C ASN A 167 14.14 11.05 13.44
N VAL A 168 13.76 12.21 12.92
CA VAL A 168 13.26 12.35 11.56
C VAL A 168 14.37 12.07 10.56
N VAL A 169 14.14 11.12 9.68
CA VAL A 169 14.96 10.86 8.49
C VAL A 169 14.63 11.92 7.45
N LYS A 170 15.56 12.84 7.22
CA LYS A 170 15.36 13.94 6.28
C LYS A 170 15.43 13.47 4.84
N CYS A 171 14.35 13.61 4.10
CA CYS A 171 14.29 13.44 2.66
C CYS A 171 13.27 14.40 2.06
N GLU A 172 13.40 14.64 0.75
CA GLU A 172 12.47 15.47 -0.02
C GLU A 172 12.30 14.89 -1.42
N ILE A 173 11.08 14.94 -1.92
CA ILE A 173 10.75 14.58 -3.30
C ILE A 173 9.69 15.52 -3.84
N ASP A 174 10.01 16.21 -4.93
CA ASP A 174 9.12 17.16 -5.64
C ASP A 174 8.41 18.15 -4.67
N GLY A 175 9.17 18.70 -3.71
CA GLY A 175 8.70 19.66 -2.71
C GLY A 175 8.04 19.06 -1.48
N ILE A 176 7.79 17.75 -1.45
CA ILE A 176 7.23 17.05 -0.29
C ILE A 176 8.38 16.63 0.62
N LYS A 177 8.44 17.23 1.80
CA LYS A 177 9.47 16.95 2.82
C LYS A 177 8.97 15.92 3.81
N SER A 178 9.87 15.06 4.25
CA SER A 178 9.61 14.16 5.36
C SER A 178 9.48 14.92 6.68
N GLY A 179 8.65 14.38 7.56
CA GLY A 179 8.41 14.92 8.89
C GLY A 179 7.92 13.85 9.85
N ARG A 180 7.17 14.30 10.86
CA ARG A 180 6.50 13.44 11.85
C ARG A 180 5.00 13.70 11.98
N GLN A 181 4.43 14.49 11.07
CA GLN A 181 3.02 14.85 11.13
C GLN A 181 2.21 14.12 10.09
N THR A 182 1.03 13.65 10.49
CA THR A 182 0.01 13.06 9.61
C THR A 182 -1.37 13.62 9.96
N VAL A 183 -2.41 13.11 9.31
CA VAL A 183 -3.80 13.49 9.57
C VAL A 183 -4.60 12.27 10.01
N GLY A 184 -5.68 12.49 10.74
CA GLY A 184 -6.63 11.45 11.08
C GLY A 184 -7.66 11.16 9.99
N HIS A 185 -8.75 10.55 10.39
CA HIS A 185 -9.88 10.24 9.53
C HIS A 185 -10.54 11.52 8.99
N ARG A 186 -10.82 11.56 7.70
CA ARG A 186 -11.29 12.76 6.98
C ARG A 186 -12.53 13.43 7.59
N PHE A 187 -13.43 12.67 8.23
CA PHE A 187 -14.69 13.18 8.77
C PHE A 187 -14.76 13.18 10.30
N HIS A 188 -13.85 12.48 10.97
CA HIS A 188 -13.90 12.31 12.42
C HIS A 188 -12.77 12.98 13.18
N HIS A 189 -11.77 13.49 12.46
CA HIS A 189 -10.62 14.12 13.08
C HIS A 189 -10.16 15.33 12.28
N ASP A 190 -10.06 16.45 12.95
CA ASP A 190 -9.51 17.70 12.40
C ASP A 190 -8.07 17.93 12.89
N GLY A 191 -7.24 18.49 12.01
CA GLY A 191 -5.88 18.89 12.34
C GLY A 191 -4.83 17.84 12.11
N MET A 192 -3.59 18.19 12.50
CA MET A 192 -2.41 17.35 12.33
C MET A 192 -2.14 16.54 13.61
N ILE A 193 -1.66 15.32 13.42
CA ILE A 193 -1.24 14.42 14.48
C ILE A 193 0.28 14.32 14.44
N GLU A 194 0.94 14.59 15.55
CA GLU A 194 2.39 14.42 15.68
C GLU A 194 2.70 13.01 16.16
N ILE A 195 3.56 12.31 15.42
CA ILE A 195 4.02 10.94 15.69
C ILE A 195 5.44 11.00 16.25
N ASP A 196 5.66 10.38 17.39
CA ASP A 196 6.98 10.35 18.03
C ASP A 196 7.83 9.18 17.53
N GLY A 197 7.18 8.06 17.17
CA GLY A 197 7.89 6.90 16.66
C GLY A 197 6.95 5.75 16.27
N VAL A 198 7.55 4.57 16.09
CA VAL A 198 6.80 3.34 15.76
C VAL A 198 5.82 2.96 16.88
N TYR A 199 6.16 3.28 18.11
CA TYR A 199 5.44 2.80 19.30
C TYR A 199 4.10 3.48 19.55
N ASP A 200 3.90 4.70 19.07
CA ASP A 200 2.67 5.48 19.26
C ASP A 200 1.83 5.65 17.99
N TYR A 201 2.38 5.28 16.84
CA TYR A 201 1.78 5.50 15.53
C TYR A 201 0.37 4.90 15.38
N ALA A 202 0.24 3.62 15.68
CA ALA A 202 -1.05 2.92 15.50
C ALA A 202 -2.10 3.41 16.49
N ASP A 203 -1.71 3.69 17.74
CA ASP A 203 -2.63 4.13 18.80
C ASP A 203 -3.12 5.56 18.53
N LYS A 204 -2.22 6.50 18.21
CA LYS A 204 -2.60 7.88 17.85
C LYS A 204 -3.52 7.93 16.62
N LEU A 205 -3.27 7.09 15.62
CA LEU A 205 -4.15 7.00 14.46
C LEU A 205 -5.50 6.39 14.80
N ARG A 206 -5.55 5.39 15.68
CA ARG A 206 -6.80 4.81 16.16
C ARG A 206 -7.64 5.82 16.93
N GLU A 207 -7.05 6.63 17.81
CA GLU A 207 -7.73 7.74 18.51
C GLU A 207 -8.30 8.77 17.52
N ALA A 208 -7.67 8.87 16.34
CA ALA A 208 -8.13 9.72 15.24
C ALA A 208 -8.96 8.96 14.19
N TYR A 209 -9.62 7.86 14.57
CA TYR A 209 -10.51 7.04 13.74
C TYR A 209 -9.83 6.43 12.49
N VAL A 210 -8.58 6.03 12.59
CA VAL A 210 -7.85 5.31 11.54
C VAL A 210 -7.30 4.00 12.09
N ILE A 211 -7.80 2.88 11.63
CA ILE A 211 -7.26 1.56 11.90
C ILE A 211 -6.25 1.24 10.81
N VAL A 212 -4.98 1.28 11.14
CA VAL A 212 -3.88 1.12 10.16
C VAL A 212 -3.80 -0.31 9.62
N ASP A 213 -3.98 -1.31 10.50
CA ASP A 213 -3.91 -2.72 10.11
C ASP A 213 -5.12 -3.14 9.28
N GLN A 214 -4.89 -3.47 8.01
CA GLN A 214 -5.93 -3.97 7.11
C GLN A 214 -6.52 -5.31 7.58
N LYS A 215 -5.76 -6.15 8.28
CA LYS A 215 -6.26 -7.43 8.78
C LYS A 215 -7.26 -7.24 9.92
N GLU A 216 -7.02 -6.26 10.75
CA GLU A 216 -7.96 -5.87 11.79
C GLU A 216 -9.26 -5.34 11.17
N ARG A 217 -9.18 -4.44 10.17
CA ARG A 217 -10.38 -3.96 9.46
C ARG A 217 -11.16 -5.08 8.79
N GLU A 218 -10.46 -6.04 8.15
CA GLU A 218 -11.08 -7.25 7.60
C GLU A 218 -11.81 -8.07 8.69
N GLY A 219 -11.22 -8.20 9.88
CA GLY A 219 -11.82 -8.85 11.05
C GLY A 219 -13.11 -8.17 11.48
N ILE A 220 -13.05 -6.86 11.72
CA ILE A 220 -14.21 -6.04 12.12
C ILE A 220 -15.36 -6.16 11.10
N ILE A 221 -15.05 -6.03 9.80
CA ILE A 221 -16.07 -6.17 8.75
C ILE A 221 -16.73 -7.55 8.80
N ARG A 222 -15.93 -8.61 8.89
CA ARG A 222 -16.43 -9.97 8.90
C ARG A 222 -17.31 -10.26 10.12
N GLU A 223 -16.84 -9.91 11.29
CA GLU A 223 -17.53 -10.18 12.56
C GLU A 223 -18.83 -9.38 12.66
N ARG A 224 -18.79 -8.07 12.43
CA ARG A 224 -19.97 -7.21 12.52
C ARG A 224 -20.99 -7.50 11.43
N ALA A 225 -20.55 -7.78 10.18
CA ALA A 225 -21.47 -8.16 9.12
C ALA A 225 -22.14 -9.51 9.36
N ASN A 226 -21.43 -10.48 9.95
CA ASN A 226 -22.06 -11.75 10.36
C ASN A 226 -23.06 -11.55 11.50
N ALA A 227 -22.75 -10.71 12.49
CA ALA A 227 -23.65 -10.41 13.59
C ALA A 227 -24.94 -9.74 13.10
N LEU A 228 -24.83 -8.71 12.24
CA LEU A 228 -26.00 -8.03 11.65
C LEU A 228 -26.91 -8.99 10.85
N ALA A 229 -26.33 -9.90 10.08
CA ALA A 229 -27.13 -10.91 9.38
C ALA A 229 -27.84 -11.85 10.35
N ALA A 230 -27.17 -12.28 11.41
CA ALA A 230 -27.74 -13.17 12.41
C ALA A 230 -28.89 -12.53 13.23
N GLU A 231 -28.85 -11.21 13.47
CA GLU A 231 -29.93 -10.48 14.16
C GLU A 231 -31.28 -10.58 13.43
N VAL A 232 -31.26 -10.84 12.11
CA VAL A 232 -32.47 -11.03 11.28
C VAL A 232 -32.58 -12.45 10.74
N GLU A 233 -32.00 -13.42 11.44
CA GLU A 233 -32.03 -14.86 11.14
C GLU A 233 -31.47 -15.19 9.72
N LEU A 234 -30.54 -14.41 9.23
CA LEU A 234 -29.87 -14.58 7.93
C LEU A 234 -28.41 -14.95 8.11
N THR A 235 -27.80 -15.40 7.01
CA THR A 235 -26.37 -15.64 6.90
C THR A 235 -25.77 -14.76 5.83
N ARG A 236 -24.66 -14.08 6.12
CA ARG A 236 -23.92 -13.33 5.12
C ARG A 236 -23.25 -14.28 4.12
N LYS A 237 -23.46 -14.07 2.82
CA LYS A 237 -22.76 -14.83 1.78
C LYS A 237 -21.25 -14.64 1.91
N GLN A 238 -20.49 -15.72 1.97
CA GLN A 238 -19.03 -15.68 2.13
C GLN A 238 -18.37 -15.15 0.85
N ASP A 239 -17.59 -14.08 1.00
CA ASP A 239 -16.78 -13.51 -0.06
C ASP A 239 -15.53 -12.84 0.57
N PRO A 240 -14.41 -13.57 0.74
CA PRO A 240 -13.17 -13.03 1.30
C PRO A 240 -12.59 -11.87 0.48
N GLY A 241 -12.73 -11.91 -0.86
CA GLY A 241 -12.27 -10.86 -1.74
C GLY A 241 -13.05 -9.54 -1.54
N LEU A 242 -14.35 -9.64 -1.29
CA LEU A 242 -15.17 -8.46 -0.98
C LEU A 242 -14.87 -7.89 0.40
N VAL A 243 -14.53 -8.73 1.39
CA VAL A 243 -14.05 -8.27 2.71
C VAL A 243 -12.75 -7.47 2.55
N GLU A 244 -11.77 -8.01 1.82
CA GLU A 244 -10.51 -7.31 1.55
C GLU A 244 -10.74 -5.99 0.79
N GLU A 245 -11.64 -6.00 -0.20
CA GLU A 245 -11.95 -4.80 -0.97
C GLU A 245 -12.58 -3.70 -0.09
N ASN A 246 -13.56 -4.04 0.76
CA ASN A 246 -14.16 -3.08 1.71
C ASN A 246 -13.16 -2.58 2.75
N ALA A 247 -12.29 -3.44 3.28
CA ALA A 247 -11.22 -3.05 4.17
C ALA A 247 -10.24 -2.07 3.51
N GLY A 248 -10.04 -2.19 2.19
CA GLY A 248 -9.23 -1.26 1.40
C GLY A 248 -9.95 0.04 1.01
N LEU A 249 -11.25 0.13 1.23
CA LEU A 249 -12.06 1.34 0.98
C LEU A 249 -12.33 2.16 2.25
N THR A 250 -12.02 1.61 3.43
CA THR A 250 -12.36 2.21 4.72
C THR A 250 -11.15 2.31 5.63
N GLU A 251 -11.05 3.39 6.40
CA GLU A 251 -10.12 3.55 7.53
C GLU A 251 -10.80 3.22 8.86
N TRP A 252 -12.14 3.40 8.92
CA TRP A 252 -12.99 3.11 10.06
C TRP A 252 -14.26 2.40 9.59
N PRO A 253 -14.23 1.07 9.42
CA PRO A 253 -15.31 0.32 8.81
C PRO A 253 -16.51 0.18 9.74
N VAL A 254 -17.68 0.57 9.26
CA VAL A 254 -18.97 0.43 9.94
C VAL A 254 -19.94 -0.34 9.04
N PRO A 255 -20.09 -1.65 9.19
CA PRO A 255 -21.10 -2.45 8.50
C PRO A 255 -22.51 -2.03 8.91
N LEU A 256 -23.41 -1.94 7.93
CA LEU A 256 -24.81 -1.56 8.09
C LEU A 256 -25.69 -2.50 7.27
N LEU A 257 -26.79 -2.96 7.86
CA LEU A 257 -27.77 -3.83 7.22
C LEU A 257 -28.86 -2.99 6.56
N GLY A 258 -29.13 -3.23 5.29
CA GLY A 258 -30.23 -2.65 4.52
C GLY A 258 -31.05 -3.73 3.83
N SER A 259 -32.13 -3.31 3.18
CA SER A 259 -33.04 -4.18 2.45
C SER A 259 -33.39 -3.61 1.07
N PHE A 260 -34.01 -4.44 0.24
CA PHE A 260 -34.57 -4.04 -1.04
C PHE A 260 -35.91 -4.74 -1.27
N ASP A 261 -36.71 -4.23 -2.22
CA ASP A 261 -38.01 -4.79 -2.52
C ASP A 261 -37.92 -6.25 -2.97
N GLU A 262 -38.64 -7.15 -2.30
CA GLU A 262 -38.69 -8.58 -2.61
C GLU A 262 -39.09 -8.87 -4.07
N ALA A 263 -39.80 -7.97 -4.73
CA ALA A 263 -40.16 -8.09 -6.15
C ALA A 263 -38.94 -8.22 -7.07
N PHE A 264 -37.75 -7.76 -6.63
CA PHE A 264 -36.50 -7.92 -7.39
C PHE A 264 -35.96 -9.36 -7.32
N LEU A 265 -36.38 -10.19 -6.37
CA LEU A 265 -35.98 -11.60 -6.30
C LEU A 265 -36.51 -12.45 -7.47
N ALA A 266 -37.39 -11.89 -8.30
CA ALA A 266 -37.79 -12.48 -9.59
C ALA A 266 -36.65 -12.47 -10.64
N VAL A 267 -35.63 -11.66 -10.45
CA VAL A 267 -34.40 -11.65 -11.26
C VAL A 267 -33.47 -12.76 -10.77
N ALA A 268 -32.68 -13.33 -11.68
CA ALA A 268 -31.72 -14.38 -11.33
C ALA A 268 -30.84 -13.97 -10.14
N PRO A 269 -30.69 -14.81 -9.10
CA PRO A 269 -29.90 -14.49 -7.89
C PRO A 269 -28.45 -14.13 -8.19
N GLU A 270 -27.88 -14.69 -9.26
CA GLU A 270 -26.52 -14.39 -9.73
C GLU A 270 -26.40 -12.94 -10.22
N ALA A 271 -27.40 -12.46 -10.97
CA ALA A 271 -27.41 -11.10 -11.48
C ALA A 271 -27.55 -10.08 -10.34
N ILE A 272 -28.43 -10.35 -9.37
CA ILE A 272 -28.58 -9.51 -8.16
C ILE A 272 -27.29 -9.48 -7.37
N THR A 273 -26.71 -10.65 -7.08
CA THR A 273 -25.47 -10.76 -6.32
C THR A 273 -24.30 -10.06 -7.03
N LEU A 274 -24.21 -10.18 -8.35
CA LEU A 274 -23.19 -9.52 -9.15
C LEU A 274 -23.35 -7.99 -9.13
N ALA A 275 -24.57 -7.48 -9.24
CA ALA A 275 -24.86 -6.05 -9.15
C ALA A 275 -24.44 -5.50 -7.77
N MET A 276 -24.79 -6.17 -6.69
CA MET A 276 -24.40 -5.79 -5.33
C MET A 276 -22.88 -5.80 -5.15
N ARG A 277 -22.22 -6.89 -5.55
CA ARG A 277 -20.78 -7.11 -5.36
C ARG A 277 -19.92 -6.17 -6.21
N SER A 278 -20.19 -6.11 -7.51
CA SER A 278 -19.30 -5.45 -8.48
C SER A 278 -19.43 -3.94 -8.45
N HIS A 279 -20.64 -3.42 -8.29
CA HIS A 279 -20.92 -2.01 -8.37
C HIS A 279 -20.96 -1.30 -7.02
N GLN A 280 -21.61 -1.91 -6.04
CA GLN A 280 -21.90 -1.28 -4.75
C GLN A 280 -21.00 -1.77 -3.61
N LYS A 281 -20.29 -2.89 -3.79
CA LYS A 281 -19.45 -3.51 -2.76
C LYS A 281 -20.26 -4.02 -1.54
N TYR A 282 -21.52 -4.42 -1.78
CA TYR A 282 -22.39 -4.95 -0.75
C TYR A 282 -22.27 -6.47 -0.64
N PHE A 283 -22.42 -6.96 0.59
CA PHE A 283 -22.56 -8.38 0.87
C PHE A 283 -24.03 -8.79 0.75
N ALA A 284 -24.29 -9.86 0.02
CA ALA A 284 -25.61 -10.49 -0.02
C ALA A 284 -25.87 -11.27 1.26
N CYS A 285 -27.13 -11.31 1.69
CA CYS A 285 -27.61 -12.13 2.79
C CYS A 285 -28.43 -13.30 2.26
N LEU A 286 -28.33 -14.45 2.91
CA LEU A 286 -28.95 -15.70 2.52
C LEU A 286 -29.87 -16.18 3.64
N LYS A 287 -31.05 -16.71 3.27
CA LYS A 287 -31.93 -17.51 4.13
C LYS A 287 -31.32 -18.89 4.36
N ALA A 288 -32.07 -19.77 5.10
CA ALA A 288 -31.76 -21.18 5.13
C ALA A 288 -31.69 -21.75 3.69
N GLU A 289 -30.93 -22.84 3.50
CA GLU A 289 -30.75 -23.50 2.21
C GLU A 289 -30.09 -22.67 1.12
N TYR A 290 -29.35 -21.57 1.53
CA TYR A 290 -28.62 -20.67 0.64
C TYR A 290 -29.49 -19.86 -0.33
N GLU A 291 -30.77 -19.73 -0.10
CA GLU A 291 -31.66 -18.88 -0.85
C GLU A 291 -31.32 -17.39 -0.60
N LEU A 292 -31.28 -16.58 -1.67
CA LEU A 292 -31.03 -15.15 -1.57
C LEU A 292 -32.18 -14.46 -0.81
N SER A 293 -31.82 -13.62 0.17
CA SER A 293 -32.78 -12.77 0.89
C SER A 293 -32.79 -11.35 0.31
N PRO A 294 -33.86 -10.57 0.53
CA PRO A 294 -33.93 -9.18 0.10
C PRO A 294 -33.15 -8.24 1.03
N HIS A 295 -32.01 -8.71 1.57
CA HIS A 295 -31.16 -7.94 2.48
C HIS A 295 -29.73 -7.89 1.96
N PHE A 296 -29.06 -6.80 2.27
CA PHE A 296 -27.65 -6.61 1.96
C PHE A 296 -26.93 -5.94 3.14
N ILE A 297 -25.60 -6.07 3.17
CA ILE A 297 -24.77 -5.33 4.12
C ILE A 297 -23.81 -4.46 3.33
N CYS A 298 -23.86 -3.15 3.57
CA CYS A 298 -22.88 -2.19 3.10
C CYS A 298 -21.89 -1.85 4.22
N VAL A 299 -20.73 -1.27 3.86
CA VAL A 299 -19.73 -0.86 4.82
C VAL A 299 -19.46 0.64 4.64
N ALA A 300 -19.88 1.42 5.62
CA ALA A 300 -19.57 2.85 5.68
C ALA A 300 -18.13 3.08 6.18
N ASN A 301 -17.53 4.20 5.75
CA ASN A 301 -16.24 4.67 6.26
C ASN A 301 -16.42 5.82 7.24
N LEU A 302 -17.41 5.74 8.10
CA LEU A 302 -17.69 6.74 9.13
C LEU A 302 -18.65 6.15 10.16
N GLU A 303 -18.64 6.68 11.36
CA GLU A 303 -19.61 6.38 12.40
C GLU A 303 -20.78 7.39 12.30
N PRO A 304 -21.95 6.97 11.80
CA PRO A 304 -23.06 7.88 11.58
C PRO A 304 -23.73 8.28 12.89
N ASN A 305 -24.06 9.57 13.05
CA ASN A 305 -24.73 10.10 14.26
C ASN A 305 -26.19 9.63 14.43
N ASP A 306 -26.78 9.11 13.35
CA ASP A 306 -28.17 8.62 13.30
C ASP A 306 -28.28 7.07 13.33
N GLY A 307 -27.22 6.40 13.76
CA GLY A 307 -27.15 4.94 13.71
C GLY A 307 -27.08 4.36 12.30
N GLY A 308 -26.88 5.20 11.29
CA GLY A 308 -26.75 4.80 9.89
C GLY A 308 -28.03 4.86 9.07
N ALA A 309 -29.14 5.34 9.63
CA ALA A 309 -30.44 5.36 8.95
C ALA A 309 -30.38 6.07 7.57
N ASN A 310 -29.78 7.24 7.49
CA ASN A 310 -29.63 7.97 6.24
C ASN A 310 -28.67 7.27 5.25
N VAL A 311 -27.61 6.63 5.75
CA VAL A 311 -26.68 5.87 4.92
C VAL A 311 -27.39 4.65 4.34
N ILE A 312 -28.15 3.91 5.16
CA ILE A 312 -28.92 2.74 4.72
C ILE A 312 -29.94 3.17 3.65
N ALA A 313 -30.78 4.16 3.93
CA ALA A 313 -31.80 4.63 2.98
C ALA A 313 -31.19 5.10 1.64
N GLY A 314 -30.04 5.79 1.69
CA GLY A 314 -29.31 6.18 0.48
C GLY A 314 -28.82 4.97 -0.34
N ASN A 315 -28.27 3.96 0.32
CA ASN A 315 -27.79 2.73 -0.33
C ASN A 315 -28.95 1.86 -0.86
N GLU A 316 -30.08 1.76 -0.16
CA GLU A 316 -31.30 1.11 -0.63
C GLU A 316 -31.83 1.73 -1.92
N LYS A 317 -31.89 3.06 -1.97
CA LYS A 317 -32.32 3.81 -3.19
C LYS A 317 -31.38 3.57 -4.37
N VAL A 318 -30.07 3.57 -4.15
CA VAL A 318 -29.09 3.29 -5.22
C VAL A 318 -29.21 1.85 -5.69
N LEU A 319 -29.36 0.89 -4.77
CA LEU A 319 -29.50 -0.51 -5.12
C LEU A 319 -30.82 -0.76 -5.89
N ALA A 320 -31.93 -0.17 -5.45
CA ALA A 320 -33.22 -0.27 -6.14
C ALA A 320 -33.15 0.21 -7.59
N ALA A 321 -32.45 1.33 -7.87
CA ALA A 321 -32.24 1.80 -9.22
C ALA A 321 -31.46 0.79 -10.07
N ARG A 322 -30.38 0.20 -9.53
CA ARG A 322 -29.58 -0.83 -10.21
C ARG A 322 -30.35 -2.12 -10.46
N LEU A 323 -31.15 -2.57 -9.48
CA LEU A 323 -31.96 -3.77 -9.63
C LEU A 323 -33.12 -3.55 -10.62
N SER A 324 -33.68 -2.33 -10.70
CA SER A 324 -34.67 -1.97 -11.73
C SER A 324 -34.10 -2.10 -13.14
N ASP A 325 -32.87 -1.61 -13.36
CA ASP A 325 -32.17 -1.77 -14.64
C ASP A 325 -31.95 -3.27 -14.95
N ALA A 326 -31.45 -4.02 -13.97
CA ALA A 326 -31.20 -5.45 -14.12
C ALA A 326 -32.48 -6.23 -14.44
N ARG A 327 -33.60 -5.90 -13.75
CA ARG A 327 -34.92 -6.49 -14.00
C ARG A 327 -35.42 -6.18 -15.42
N PHE A 328 -35.28 -4.94 -15.86
CA PHE A 328 -35.66 -4.54 -17.23
C PHE A 328 -34.93 -5.37 -18.27
N PHE A 329 -33.60 -5.52 -18.17
CA PHE A 329 -32.83 -6.35 -19.11
C PHE A 329 -33.20 -7.83 -18.99
N TRP A 330 -33.37 -8.36 -17.77
CA TRP A 330 -33.82 -9.72 -17.54
C TRP A 330 -35.14 -10.04 -18.22
N GLU A 331 -36.14 -9.14 -18.10
CA GLU A 331 -37.44 -9.29 -18.74
C GLU A 331 -37.35 -9.14 -20.29
N GLN A 332 -36.41 -8.34 -20.82
CA GLN A 332 -36.16 -8.25 -22.26
C GLN A 332 -35.51 -9.53 -22.80
N ASP A 333 -34.51 -10.06 -22.10
CA ASP A 333 -33.79 -11.27 -22.52
C ASP A 333 -34.72 -12.50 -22.58
N GLN A 334 -35.73 -12.56 -21.72
CA GLN A 334 -36.74 -13.62 -21.75
C GLN A 334 -37.68 -13.57 -22.92
N LYS A 335 -37.83 -12.42 -23.60
CA LYS A 335 -38.76 -12.27 -24.76
C LYS A 335 -38.24 -12.92 -26.03
N THR A 336 -36.96 -13.09 -26.19
CA THR A 336 -36.31 -13.62 -27.38
C THR A 336 -35.41 -14.79 -27.06
N PRO A 337 -35.68 -16.01 -27.53
CA PRO A 337 -34.79 -17.17 -27.31
C PRO A 337 -33.38 -16.89 -27.84
N LEU A 338 -32.36 -17.38 -27.14
CA LEU A 338 -30.96 -17.18 -27.51
C LEU A 338 -30.63 -17.64 -28.92
N ALA A 339 -31.28 -18.71 -29.41
CA ALA A 339 -31.15 -19.23 -30.77
C ALA A 339 -31.58 -18.19 -31.85
N ASP A 340 -32.53 -17.31 -31.53
CA ASP A 340 -32.97 -16.27 -32.47
C ASP A 340 -32.01 -15.08 -32.53
N HIS A 341 -31.18 -14.86 -31.49
CA HIS A 341 -30.10 -13.89 -31.53
C HIS A 341 -28.93 -14.35 -32.38
N ALA A 342 -28.69 -15.67 -32.51
CA ALA A 342 -27.64 -16.20 -33.39
C ALA A 342 -27.83 -15.79 -34.85
N LYS A 343 -29.08 -15.65 -35.32
CA LYS A 343 -29.38 -15.18 -36.67
C LYS A 343 -28.95 -13.72 -36.95
N LYS A 344 -28.56 -12.95 -35.93
CA LYS A 344 -28.07 -11.56 -36.08
C LYS A 344 -26.56 -11.47 -36.16
N LEU A 345 -25.86 -12.62 -36.03
CA LEU A 345 -24.40 -12.69 -36.09
C LEU A 345 -23.90 -13.08 -37.50
N ASP A 346 -24.81 -13.47 -38.41
CA ASP A 346 -24.61 -13.67 -39.83
C ASP A 346 -24.86 -12.35 -40.61
#